data_703bf6cb2d9f3575cd58f196be81f7a8
#
_entry.id   703bf6cb2d9f3575cd58f196be81f7a8
#
_cell.length_a   1.000
_cell.length_b   1.000
_cell.length_c   1.000
_cell.angle_alpha   90.00
_cell.angle_beta   90.00
_cell.angle_gamma   90.00
#
_symmetry.space_group_name_H-M   'P 1'
#
loop_
_entity.id
_entity.type
_entity.pdbx_description
1 polymer ?
#
loop_
_entity_poly.entity_id
_entity_poly.type
_entity_poly.pdbx_seq_one_letter_code
_entity_poly.pdbx_strand_id
1 'polypeptide(L)'
;GRSFVEFQKRLLALNQRGIILAINSKNNFDDAIKVIKEHPNMILREENFGCIKINWSDKVTNLYEISRELNIGLYSFVFFDDDPMNREFIKKQLEQVLVIDLPSDSAKFAHVLTEMNVFESLKITDEDVKRKDMYLGQRKRVEFEHEIGNINEFLKQMNIQVTIKKADNFLVPRISQLTLKTNQFNLTTKRYQQEQISSFSDDKNYVVECIEVSDKFGNNGITGAYIIKKKETEWIIDTFLLSCRIIGRGVEDAMLSQLIERAKRENIKKIKGEFIPTAK
;
A
#
# COMPACT_ATOMS: atom_id res chain seq x y z
N GLY A 1 -16.93 -21.56 18.46
CA GLY A 1 -18.37 -21.79 18.43
C GLY A 1 -19.03 -21.04 17.27
N ARG A 2 -20.33 -21.23 17.07
CA ARG A 2 -21.10 -20.68 15.92
C ARG A 2 -21.01 -19.15 15.83
N SER A 3 -20.98 -18.44 16.94
CA SER A 3 -20.84 -16.98 17.02
C SER A 3 -19.56 -16.46 16.38
N PHE A 4 -18.44 -17.12 16.60
CA PHE A 4 -17.17 -16.74 15.98
C PHE A 4 -17.13 -17.03 14.47
N VAL A 5 -17.85 -18.04 14.01
CA VAL A 5 -18.02 -18.32 12.56
C VAL A 5 -18.80 -17.19 11.91
N GLU A 6 -19.90 -16.71 12.50
CA GLU A 6 -20.67 -15.59 11.96
C GLU A 6 -19.86 -14.28 11.97
N PHE A 7 -19.10 -14.02 13.01
CA PHE A 7 -18.20 -12.87 13.06
C PHE A 7 -17.15 -12.91 11.94
N GLN A 8 -16.51 -14.07 11.73
CA GLN A 8 -15.54 -14.25 10.64
C GLN A 8 -16.17 -14.07 9.26
N LYS A 9 -17.40 -14.52 9.03
CA LYS A 9 -18.11 -14.30 7.75
C LYS A 9 -18.30 -12.80 7.47
N ARG A 10 -18.62 -12.00 8.51
CA ARG A 10 -18.74 -10.54 8.37
C ARG A 10 -17.40 -9.90 8.06
N LEU A 11 -16.33 -10.31 8.73
CA LEU A 11 -14.98 -9.84 8.43
C LEU A 11 -14.55 -10.22 6.99
N LEU A 12 -14.89 -11.44 6.53
CA LEU A 12 -14.62 -11.86 5.16
C LEU A 12 -15.36 -10.99 4.14
N ALA A 13 -16.62 -10.64 4.41
CA ALA A 13 -17.39 -9.74 3.56
C ALA A 13 -16.77 -8.34 3.49
N LEU A 14 -16.27 -7.80 4.60
CA LEU A 14 -15.51 -6.54 4.62
C LEU A 14 -14.21 -6.67 3.80
N ASN A 15 -13.49 -7.78 3.97
CA ASN A 15 -12.26 -8.03 3.22
C ASN A 15 -12.49 -8.10 1.71
N GLN A 16 -13.59 -8.71 1.27
CA GLN A 16 -13.99 -8.74 -0.15
C GLN A 16 -14.35 -7.35 -0.71
N ARG A 17 -14.72 -6.41 0.15
CA ARG A 17 -14.94 -4.99 -0.19
C ARG A 17 -13.66 -4.14 -0.16
N GLY A 18 -12.49 -4.76 0.06
CA GLY A 18 -11.20 -4.07 0.08
C GLY A 18 -10.73 -3.58 1.45
N ILE A 19 -11.43 -3.93 2.54
CA ILE A 19 -10.96 -3.68 3.90
C ILE A 19 -9.82 -4.67 4.21
N ILE A 20 -8.67 -4.16 4.59
CA ILE A 20 -7.51 -4.97 4.93
C ILE A 20 -7.68 -5.53 6.33
N LEU A 21 -7.59 -6.84 6.46
CA LEU A 21 -7.55 -7.49 7.76
C LEU A 21 -6.11 -7.68 8.23
N ALA A 22 -5.87 -7.52 9.52
CA ALA A 22 -4.60 -7.84 10.15
C ALA A 22 -4.83 -8.58 11.47
N ILE A 23 -3.86 -9.42 11.85
CA ILE A 23 -3.85 -10.11 13.15
C ILE A 23 -2.84 -9.42 14.06
N ASN A 24 -3.28 -9.13 15.29
CA ASN A 24 -2.44 -8.69 16.39
C ASN A 24 -2.75 -9.57 17.62
N SER A 25 -1.97 -10.60 17.82
CA SER A 25 -2.24 -11.63 18.85
C SER A 25 -1.01 -11.93 19.69
N LYS A 26 -1.19 -12.00 21.02
CA LYS A 26 -0.19 -12.56 21.94
C LYS A 26 -0.37 -14.07 22.01
N ASN A 27 0.44 -14.79 21.23
CA ASN A 27 0.39 -16.25 21.17
C ASN A 27 1.71 -16.80 20.57
N ASN A 28 1.87 -18.12 20.65
CA ASN A 28 2.88 -18.80 19.85
C ASN A 28 2.45 -18.81 18.38
N PHE A 29 3.38 -18.42 17.51
CA PHE A 29 3.10 -18.29 16.08
C PHE A 29 2.61 -19.60 15.47
N ASP A 30 3.36 -20.71 15.69
CA ASP A 30 3.07 -22.01 15.08
C ASP A 30 1.71 -22.57 15.50
N ASP A 31 1.36 -22.41 16.77
CA ASP A 31 0.07 -22.88 17.31
C ASP A 31 -1.10 -22.10 16.69
N ALA A 32 -0.99 -20.79 16.64
CA ALA A 32 -2.06 -19.94 16.13
C ALA A 32 -2.21 -20.05 14.62
N ILE A 33 -1.10 -20.10 13.86
CA ILE A 33 -1.15 -20.22 12.41
C ILE A 33 -1.70 -21.60 11.98
N LYS A 34 -1.42 -22.65 12.74
CA LYS A 34 -2.00 -23.98 12.53
C LYS A 34 -3.53 -23.94 12.64
N VAL A 35 -4.07 -23.25 13.62
CA VAL A 35 -5.52 -23.06 13.75
C VAL A 35 -6.10 -22.34 12.54
N ILE A 36 -5.45 -21.26 12.07
CA ILE A 36 -5.89 -20.52 10.90
C ILE A 36 -5.89 -21.38 9.64
N LYS A 37 -4.89 -22.24 9.47
CA LYS A 37 -4.73 -23.11 8.30
C LYS A 37 -5.64 -24.32 8.32
N GLU A 38 -5.77 -24.99 9.46
CA GLU A 38 -6.28 -26.35 9.54
C GLU A 38 -7.64 -26.49 10.23
N HIS A 39 -8.02 -25.55 11.10
CA HIS A 39 -9.25 -25.74 11.89
C HIS A 39 -10.50 -25.72 10.98
N PRO A 40 -11.37 -26.75 11.04
CA PRO A 40 -12.47 -26.95 10.08
C PRO A 40 -13.53 -25.83 10.11
N ASN A 41 -13.72 -25.16 11.25
CA ASN A 41 -14.67 -24.07 11.41
C ASN A 41 -14.03 -22.69 11.24
N MET A 42 -12.77 -22.60 10.81
CA MET A 42 -12.13 -21.34 10.50
C MET A 42 -12.56 -20.89 9.10
N ILE A 43 -13.20 -19.72 9.02
CA ILE A 43 -13.65 -19.12 7.76
C ILE A 43 -12.54 -18.28 7.13
N LEU A 44 -11.88 -17.45 7.95
CA LEU A 44 -10.75 -16.66 7.51
C LEU A 44 -9.52 -17.55 7.41
N ARG A 45 -8.80 -17.43 6.32
CA ARG A 45 -7.55 -18.14 6.05
C ARG A 45 -6.40 -17.14 5.98
N GLU A 46 -5.19 -17.65 5.95
CA GLU A 46 -3.97 -16.84 5.94
C GLU A 46 -3.98 -15.79 4.82
N GLU A 47 -4.49 -16.16 3.63
CA GLU A 47 -4.63 -15.26 2.49
C GLU A 47 -5.66 -14.12 2.66
N ASN A 48 -6.42 -14.12 3.75
CA ASN A 48 -7.33 -13.01 4.05
C ASN A 48 -6.65 -11.88 4.83
N PHE A 49 -5.45 -12.11 5.35
CA PHE A 49 -4.75 -11.14 6.18
C PHE A 49 -3.60 -10.48 5.43
N GLY A 50 -3.63 -9.15 5.34
CA GLY A 50 -2.55 -8.35 4.76
C GLY A 50 -1.30 -8.29 5.65
N CYS A 51 -1.47 -8.45 6.97
CA CYS A 51 -0.38 -8.52 7.94
C CYS A 51 -0.76 -9.45 9.10
N ILE A 52 0.23 -10.22 9.59
CA ILE A 52 0.04 -11.15 10.71
C ILE A 52 1.13 -10.90 11.75
N LYS A 53 0.74 -10.36 12.91
CA LYS A 53 1.58 -10.20 14.10
C LYS A 53 1.07 -11.12 15.20
N ILE A 54 1.67 -12.30 15.28
CA ILE A 54 1.44 -13.28 16.34
C ILE A 54 2.78 -13.48 17.06
N ASN A 55 2.91 -12.86 18.20
CA ASN A 55 4.14 -12.86 19.01
C ASN A 55 3.81 -12.42 20.45
N TRP A 56 4.82 -12.35 21.31
CA TRP A 56 4.68 -11.94 22.69
C TRP A 56 4.94 -10.45 22.95
N SER A 57 5.16 -9.66 21.90
CA SER A 57 5.26 -8.19 21.99
C SER A 57 3.92 -7.59 22.44
N ASP A 58 3.97 -6.37 22.98
CA ASP A 58 2.74 -5.66 23.31
C ASP A 58 1.96 -5.26 22.04
N LYS A 59 0.64 -5.12 22.20
CA LYS A 59 -0.25 -4.85 21.08
C LYS A 59 -0.08 -3.47 20.46
N VAL A 60 0.45 -2.49 21.21
CA VAL A 60 0.76 -1.14 20.71
C VAL A 60 1.93 -1.20 19.74
N THR A 61 3.03 -1.86 20.15
CA THR A 61 4.20 -2.10 19.30
C THR A 61 3.79 -2.81 18.00
N ASN A 62 3.01 -3.87 18.12
CA ASN A 62 2.49 -4.59 16.94
C ASN A 62 1.63 -3.70 16.02
N LEU A 63 0.80 -2.79 16.55
CA LEU A 63 0.01 -1.87 15.73
C LEU A 63 0.90 -0.87 14.97
N TYR A 64 1.97 -0.38 15.56
CA TYR A 64 2.96 0.44 14.85
C TYR A 64 3.66 -0.35 13.74
N GLU A 65 4.03 -1.62 14.00
CA GLU A 65 4.65 -2.47 12.98
C GLU A 65 3.68 -2.77 11.84
N ILE A 66 2.41 -3.11 12.12
CA ILE A 66 1.36 -3.31 11.13
C ILE A 66 1.17 -2.03 10.29
N SER A 67 1.11 -0.87 10.95
CA SER A 67 1.00 0.43 10.28
C SER A 67 2.14 0.68 9.30
N ARG A 68 3.38 0.39 9.72
CA ARG A 68 4.57 0.55 8.89
C ARG A 68 4.61 -0.46 7.74
N GLU A 69 4.32 -1.73 8.01
CA GLU A 69 4.35 -2.82 7.01
C GLU A 69 3.27 -2.63 5.94
N LEU A 70 2.06 -2.26 6.34
CA LEU A 70 0.97 -1.96 5.41
C LEU A 70 1.06 -0.54 4.82
N ASN A 71 1.91 0.32 5.37
CA ASN A 71 1.97 1.75 5.03
C ASN A 71 0.60 2.43 5.11
N ILE A 72 -0.12 2.16 6.20
CA ILE A 72 -1.44 2.73 6.51
C ILE A 72 -1.33 3.46 7.85
N GLY A 73 -1.80 4.71 7.90
CA GLY A 73 -1.79 5.49 9.14
C GLY A 73 -2.71 4.89 10.21
N LEU A 74 -2.30 4.98 11.48
CA LEU A 74 -3.04 4.42 12.61
C LEU A 74 -4.49 4.96 12.73
N TYR A 75 -4.75 6.19 12.23
CA TYR A 75 -6.09 6.78 12.16
C TYR A 75 -7.07 6.03 11.24
N SER A 76 -6.56 5.10 10.41
CA SER A 76 -7.37 4.23 9.55
C SER A 76 -7.60 2.85 10.15
N PHE A 77 -7.16 2.61 11.38
CA PHE A 77 -7.29 1.33 12.05
C PHE A 77 -8.55 1.27 12.88
N VAL A 78 -9.23 0.13 12.79
CA VAL A 78 -10.30 -0.28 13.69
C VAL A 78 -9.80 -1.52 14.43
N PHE A 79 -9.73 -1.43 15.75
CA PHE A 79 -9.18 -2.47 16.62
C PHE A 79 -10.28 -3.22 17.39
N PHE A 80 -10.23 -4.52 17.28
CA PHE A 80 -11.10 -5.44 18.00
C PHE A 80 -10.26 -6.35 18.90
N ASP A 81 -10.68 -6.49 20.15
CA ASP A 81 -10.07 -7.42 21.09
C ASP A 81 -11.14 -7.88 22.09
N ASP A 82 -11.19 -9.15 22.44
CA ASP A 82 -12.11 -9.68 23.41
C ASP A 82 -11.74 -9.29 24.86
N ASP A 83 -10.44 -9.06 25.12
CA ASP A 83 -9.96 -8.61 26.42
C ASP A 83 -10.18 -7.09 26.60
N PRO A 84 -11.02 -6.67 27.58
CA PRO A 84 -11.24 -5.26 27.86
C PRO A 84 -9.98 -4.52 28.32
N MET A 85 -9.03 -5.18 28.97
CA MET A 85 -7.77 -4.55 29.39
C MET A 85 -6.92 -4.15 28.17
N ASN A 86 -6.84 -5.02 27.17
CA ASN A 86 -6.16 -4.68 25.93
C ASN A 86 -6.83 -3.50 25.22
N ARG A 87 -8.16 -3.47 25.15
CA ARG A 87 -8.90 -2.35 24.54
C ARG A 87 -8.61 -1.03 25.24
N GLU A 88 -8.71 -1.00 26.58
CA GLU A 88 -8.43 0.21 27.37
C GLU A 88 -6.96 0.66 27.24
N PHE A 89 -6.02 -0.29 27.17
CA PHE A 89 -4.61 0.03 26.96
C PHE A 89 -4.39 0.69 25.60
N ILE A 90 -4.97 0.15 24.51
CA ILE A 90 -4.86 0.73 23.17
C ILE A 90 -5.53 2.12 23.13
N LYS A 91 -6.72 2.30 23.69
CA LYS A 91 -7.41 3.61 23.76
C LYS A 91 -6.53 4.69 24.40
N LYS A 92 -5.79 4.34 25.45
CA LYS A 92 -4.91 5.28 26.17
C LYS A 92 -3.62 5.59 25.42
N GLN A 93 -3.06 4.62 24.72
CA GLN A 93 -1.75 4.77 24.07
C GLN A 93 -1.85 5.26 22.62
N LEU A 94 -2.96 4.98 21.94
CA LEU A 94 -3.15 5.24 20.51
C LEU A 94 -4.53 5.88 20.29
N GLU A 95 -4.70 7.13 20.69
CA GLU A 95 -5.96 7.88 20.57
C GLU A 95 -6.50 7.94 19.14
N GLN A 96 -5.63 7.83 18.13
CA GLN A 96 -6.02 7.84 16.72
C GLN A 96 -6.59 6.50 16.23
N VAL A 97 -6.46 5.41 16.99
CA VAL A 97 -7.03 4.10 16.63
C VAL A 97 -8.46 4.00 17.13
N LEU A 98 -9.38 3.67 16.23
CA LEU A 98 -10.75 3.42 16.64
C LEU A 98 -10.85 2.03 17.32
N VAL A 99 -10.99 2.01 18.63
CA VAL A 99 -11.15 0.80 19.41
C VAL A 99 -12.63 0.51 19.66
N ILE A 100 -13.07 -0.70 19.33
CA ILE A 100 -14.46 -1.10 19.45
C ILE A 100 -14.69 -1.83 20.77
N ASP A 101 -15.68 -1.38 21.52
CA ASP A 101 -16.13 -2.05 22.73
C ASP A 101 -16.99 -3.27 22.39
N LEU A 102 -16.35 -4.44 22.45
CA LEU A 102 -17.06 -5.69 22.27
C LEU A 102 -17.86 -6.05 23.54
N PRO A 103 -19.10 -6.50 23.38
CA PRO A 103 -19.88 -7.02 24.51
C PRO A 103 -19.24 -8.30 25.06
N SER A 104 -19.56 -8.64 26.33
CA SER A 104 -19.08 -9.89 26.96
C SER A 104 -19.64 -11.15 26.28
N ASP A 105 -20.82 -11.04 25.68
CA ASP A 105 -21.45 -12.11 24.92
C ASP A 105 -20.94 -12.16 23.48
N SER A 106 -20.14 -13.15 23.14
CA SER A 106 -19.59 -13.34 21.81
C SER A 106 -20.65 -13.55 20.71
N ALA A 107 -21.87 -13.92 21.07
CA ALA A 107 -22.97 -14.04 20.10
C ALA A 107 -23.35 -12.70 19.46
N LYS A 108 -23.02 -11.60 20.11
CA LYS A 108 -23.30 -10.23 19.63
C LYS A 108 -22.17 -9.63 18.79
N PHE A 109 -21.00 -10.27 18.68
CA PHE A 109 -19.86 -9.73 17.93
C PHE A 109 -20.19 -9.44 16.45
N ALA A 110 -20.87 -10.36 15.80
CA ALA A 110 -21.29 -10.17 14.40
C ALA A 110 -22.27 -8.99 14.23
N HIS A 111 -23.14 -8.77 15.21
CA HIS A 111 -24.07 -7.65 15.23
C HIS A 111 -23.35 -6.31 15.37
N VAL A 112 -22.37 -6.21 16.27
CA VAL A 112 -21.54 -5.00 16.41
C VAL A 112 -20.93 -4.57 15.09
N LEU A 113 -20.35 -5.51 14.32
CA LEU A 113 -19.80 -5.20 12.98
C LEU A 113 -20.87 -4.70 11.99
N THR A 114 -22.10 -5.19 12.11
CA THR A 114 -23.18 -4.81 11.20
C THR A 114 -23.67 -3.38 11.45
N GLU A 115 -23.66 -2.94 12.71
CA GLU A 115 -24.10 -1.61 13.12
C GLU A 115 -23.05 -0.51 12.88
N MET A 116 -21.83 -0.89 12.47
CA MET A 116 -20.74 0.05 12.28
C MET A 116 -20.79 0.72 10.92
N ASN A 117 -21.02 2.03 10.90
CA ASN A 117 -20.98 2.85 9.69
C ASN A 117 -19.55 3.19 9.21
N VAL A 118 -18.53 2.92 10.04
CA VAL A 118 -17.13 3.26 9.74
C VAL A 118 -16.58 2.53 8.49
N PHE A 119 -17.19 1.41 8.11
CA PHE A 119 -16.84 0.65 6.92
C PHE A 119 -17.75 0.94 5.71
N GLU A 120 -18.67 1.89 5.83
CA GLU A 120 -19.52 2.26 4.71
C GLU A 120 -18.75 3.05 3.67
N SER A 121 -19.00 2.72 2.42
CA SER A 121 -18.48 3.41 1.26
C SER A 121 -19.61 3.60 0.25
N LEU A 122 -19.75 4.80 -0.28
CA LEU A 122 -20.76 5.11 -1.31
C LEU A 122 -20.54 4.32 -2.60
N LYS A 123 -19.32 3.91 -2.88
CA LYS A 123 -18.97 3.13 -4.07
C LYS A 123 -17.72 2.29 -3.79
N ILE A 124 -17.80 1.00 -4.10
CA ILE A 124 -16.63 0.11 -4.15
C ILE A 124 -16.06 0.22 -5.56
N THR A 125 -14.79 0.56 -5.67
CA THR A 125 -14.07 0.65 -6.96
C THR A 125 -13.31 -0.64 -7.24
N ASP A 126 -12.98 -0.89 -8.52
CA ASP A 126 -12.10 -2.01 -8.89
C ASP A 126 -10.72 -1.91 -8.21
N GLU A 127 -10.29 -0.69 -7.89
CA GLU A 127 -9.04 -0.45 -7.16
C GLU A 127 -9.15 -0.91 -5.70
N ASP A 128 -10.30 -0.75 -5.06
CA ASP A 128 -10.54 -1.24 -3.69
C ASP A 128 -10.51 -2.77 -3.64
N VAL A 129 -11.09 -3.44 -4.63
CA VAL A 129 -11.04 -4.91 -4.74
C VAL A 129 -9.60 -5.39 -4.95
N LYS A 130 -8.84 -4.75 -5.84
CA LYS A 130 -7.43 -5.08 -6.12
C LYS A 130 -6.51 -4.77 -4.94
N ARG A 131 -6.91 -3.89 -4.03
CA ARG A 131 -6.11 -3.51 -2.86
C ARG A 131 -5.71 -4.72 -2.00
N LYS A 132 -6.62 -5.66 -1.79
CA LYS A 132 -6.34 -6.91 -1.08
C LYS A 132 -5.16 -7.66 -1.70
N ASP A 133 -5.20 -7.89 -3.01
CA ASP A 133 -4.16 -8.64 -3.71
C ASP A 133 -2.80 -7.94 -3.65
N MET A 134 -2.81 -6.60 -3.68
CA MET A 134 -1.59 -5.79 -3.53
C MET A 134 -0.95 -5.99 -2.14
N TYR A 135 -1.73 -6.03 -1.06
CA TYR A 135 -1.22 -6.24 0.29
C TYR A 135 -0.77 -7.69 0.51
N LEU A 136 -1.48 -8.65 -0.02
CA LEU A 136 -1.04 -10.06 -0.02
C LEU A 136 0.30 -10.23 -0.76
N GLY A 137 0.42 -9.61 -1.93
CA GLY A 137 1.67 -9.58 -2.66
C GLY A 137 2.80 -8.92 -1.86
N GLN A 138 2.51 -7.83 -1.15
CA GLN A 138 3.49 -7.15 -0.31
C GLN A 138 3.97 -8.04 0.86
N ARG A 139 3.06 -8.72 1.54
CA ARG A 139 3.42 -9.67 2.60
C ARG A 139 4.34 -10.78 2.08
N LYS A 140 3.98 -11.41 0.97
CA LYS A 140 4.82 -12.45 0.35
C LYS A 140 6.21 -11.93 -0.05
N ARG A 141 6.34 -10.66 -0.45
CA ARG A 141 7.63 -10.03 -0.75
C ARG A 141 8.49 -9.90 0.49
N VAL A 142 7.91 -9.46 1.60
CA VAL A 142 8.63 -9.32 2.87
C VAL A 142 9.09 -10.68 3.38
N GLU A 143 8.21 -11.68 3.36
CA GLU A 143 8.56 -13.06 3.73
C GLU A 143 9.72 -13.59 2.87
N PHE A 144 9.64 -13.42 1.56
CA PHE A 144 10.67 -13.86 0.61
C PHE A 144 12.00 -13.09 0.76
N GLU A 145 11.96 -11.81 1.06
CA GLU A 145 13.15 -11.00 1.36
C GLU A 145 13.88 -11.54 2.59
N HIS A 146 13.14 -11.89 3.65
CA HIS A 146 13.68 -12.50 4.85
C HIS A 146 14.30 -13.89 4.60
N GLU A 147 13.66 -14.72 3.77
CA GLU A 147 14.16 -16.05 3.43
C GLU A 147 15.51 -15.99 2.69
N ILE A 148 15.66 -15.05 1.77
CA ILE A 148 16.89 -14.95 0.95
C ILE A 148 18.02 -14.28 1.74
N GLY A 149 17.73 -13.30 2.58
CA GLY A 149 18.71 -12.58 3.41
C GLY A 149 19.78 -11.77 2.65
N ASN A 150 19.78 -11.80 1.29
CA ASN A 150 20.67 -11.04 0.43
C ASN A 150 19.87 -10.23 -0.58
N ILE A 151 19.98 -8.90 -0.50
CA ILE A 151 19.19 -7.97 -1.31
C ILE A 151 19.41 -8.15 -2.83
N ASN A 152 20.62 -8.38 -3.29
CA ASN A 152 20.91 -8.54 -4.72
C ASN A 152 20.30 -9.82 -5.29
N GLU A 153 20.37 -10.92 -4.53
CA GLU A 153 19.75 -12.18 -4.92
C GLU A 153 18.22 -12.07 -4.88
N PHE A 154 17.67 -11.42 -3.86
CA PHE A 154 16.26 -11.12 -3.77
C PHE A 154 15.76 -10.34 -4.99
N LEU A 155 16.43 -9.23 -5.38
CA LEU A 155 16.05 -8.43 -6.53
C LEU A 155 16.10 -9.22 -7.85
N LYS A 156 17.12 -10.07 -8.04
CA LYS A 156 17.21 -10.95 -9.21
C LYS A 156 16.04 -11.92 -9.29
N GLN A 157 15.69 -12.55 -8.16
CA GLN A 157 14.65 -13.56 -8.10
C GLN A 157 13.23 -12.96 -8.12
N MET A 158 13.09 -11.66 -7.86
CA MET A 158 11.80 -10.95 -7.90
C MET A 158 11.23 -10.85 -9.32
N ASN A 159 12.08 -10.90 -10.36
CA ASN A 159 11.66 -10.75 -11.75
C ASN A 159 10.84 -9.46 -11.97
N ILE A 160 11.39 -8.33 -11.50
CA ILE A 160 10.71 -7.03 -11.55
C ILE A 160 10.60 -6.58 -13.01
N GLN A 161 9.38 -6.23 -13.40
CA GLN A 161 9.05 -5.67 -14.71
C GLN A 161 8.57 -4.22 -14.53
N VAL A 162 9.17 -3.32 -15.28
CA VAL A 162 8.84 -1.89 -15.27
C VAL A 162 8.27 -1.51 -16.62
N THR A 163 7.03 -1.05 -16.64
CA THR A 163 6.35 -0.58 -17.85
C THR A 163 6.08 0.91 -17.74
N ILE A 164 6.61 1.67 -18.68
CA ILE A 164 6.39 3.12 -18.75
C ILE A 164 5.24 3.39 -19.72
N LYS A 165 4.23 4.13 -19.28
CA LYS A 165 3.03 4.47 -20.05
C LYS A 165 2.89 5.97 -20.17
N LYS A 166 2.60 6.46 -21.37
CA LYS A 166 2.21 7.85 -21.55
C LYS A 166 0.90 8.13 -20.85
N ALA A 167 0.79 9.29 -20.20
CA ALA A 167 -0.45 9.71 -19.57
C ALA A 167 -1.58 9.82 -20.61
N ASP A 168 -2.74 9.32 -20.21
CA ASP A 168 -4.01 9.45 -20.90
C ASP A 168 -5.11 9.80 -19.89
N ASN A 169 -6.33 10.00 -20.37
CA ASN A 169 -7.47 10.37 -19.51
C ASN A 169 -7.76 9.37 -18.38
N PHE A 170 -7.42 8.08 -18.55
CA PHE A 170 -7.60 7.05 -17.52
C PHE A 170 -6.50 7.10 -16.46
N LEU A 171 -5.30 7.51 -16.85
CA LEU A 171 -4.10 7.54 -15.98
C LEU A 171 -3.94 8.86 -15.25
N VAL A 172 -4.45 9.96 -15.81
CA VAL A 172 -4.39 11.31 -15.22
C VAL A 172 -4.86 11.35 -13.75
N PRO A 173 -6.00 10.78 -13.35
CA PRO A 173 -6.44 10.79 -11.96
C PRO A 173 -5.44 10.11 -11.03
N ARG A 174 -4.83 9.01 -11.48
CA ARG A 174 -3.83 8.28 -10.70
C ARG A 174 -2.52 9.02 -10.57
N ILE A 175 -2.05 9.68 -11.64
CA ILE A 175 -0.83 10.50 -11.61
C ILE A 175 -1.03 11.68 -10.65
N SER A 176 -2.14 12.38 -10.74
CA SER A 176 -2.51 13.46 -9.80
C SER A 176 -2.48 12.95 -8.34
N GLN A 177 -3.16 11.83 -8.06
CA GLN A 177 -3.16 11.22 -6.73
C GLN A 177 -1.75 10.91 -6.22
N LEU A 178 -0.84 10.43 -7.07
CA LEU A 178 0.54 10.18 -6.70
C LEU A 178 1.27 11.48 -6.35
N THR A 179 1.11 12.57 -7.13
CA THR A 179 1.73 13.86 -6.79
C THR A 179 1.22 14.39 -5.45
N LEU A 180 -0.06 14.20 -5.14
CA LEU A 180 -0.69 14.70 -3.91
C LEU A 180 -0.28 13.90 -2.67
N LYS A 181 -0.05 12.58 -2.80
CA LYS A 181 0.15 11.67 -1.65
C LYS A 181 1.59 11.23 -1.43
N THR A 182 2.48 11.36 -2.44
CA THR A 182 3.86 10.87 -2.34
C THR A 182 4.77 11.93 -1.74
N ASN A 183 5.41 11.59 -0.62
CA ASN A 183 6.32 12.49 0.09
C ASN A 183 7.75 11.92 0.17
N GLN A 184 7.89 10.62 0.35
CA GLN A 184 9.18 9.99 0.66
C GLN A 184 10.15 10.01 -0.53
N PHE A 185 9.66 9.76 -1.73
CA PHE A 185 10.43 9.85 -2.96
C PHE A 185 9.69 10.74 -3.97
N ASN A 186 9.89 12.05 -3.84
CA ASN A 186 9.35 13.05 -4.74
C ASN A 186 10.32 14.22 -4.79
N LEU A 187 11.07 14.37 -5.89
CA LEU A 187 12.21 15.28 -5.96
C LEU A 187 11.86 16.74 -5.70
N THR A 188 10.70 17.19 -6.18
CA THR A 188 10.30 18.61 -6.09
C THR A 188 9.13 18.85 -5.13
N THR A 189 8.48 17.78 -4.69
CA THR A 189 7.25 17.82 -3.86
C THR A 189 6.10 18.66 -4.43
N LYS A 190 6.15 18.99 -5.71
CA LYS A 190 5.07 19.68 -6.41
C LYS A 190 3.80 18.84 -6.41
N ARG A 191 2.66 19.52 -6.26
CA ARG A 191 1.33 18.90 -6.17
C ARG A 191 0.48 19.39 -7.32
N TYR A 192 -0.13 18.46 -8.04
CA TYR A 192 -0.92 18.79 -9.23
C TYR A 192 -2.30 18.16 -9.18
N GLN A 193 -3.31 18.96 -9.46
CA GLN A 193 -4.68 18.50 -9.67
C GLN A 193 -4.81 17.84 -11.05
N GLN A 194 -5.90 17.12 -11.27
CA GLN A 194 -6.11 16.36 -12.51
C GLN A 194 -6.10 17.26 -13.76
N GLU A 195 -6.69 18.44 -13.66
CA GLU A 195 -6.77 19.43 -14.73
C GLU A 195 -5.37 19.91 -15.18
N GLN A 196 -4.47 20.07 -14.20
CA GLN A 196 -3.08 20.46 -14.48
C GLN A 196 -2.30 19.34 -15.17
N ILE A 197 -2.46 18.09 -14.69
CA ILE A 197 -1.82 16.92 -15.31
C ILE A 197 -2.34 16.72 -16.73
N SER A 198 -3.66 16.88 -16.96
CA SER A 198 -4.27 16.83 -18.29
C SER A 198 -3.67 17.90 -19.21
N SER A 199 -3.61 19.15 -18.75
CA SER A 199 -3.00 20.24 -19.50
C SER A 199 -1.55 19.97 -19.90
N PHE A 200 -0.74 19.40 -18.97
CA PHE A 200 0.64 19.01 -19.31
C PHE A 200 0.68 17.85 -20.31
N SER A 201 -0.24 16.90 -20.22
CA SER A 201 -0.29 15.75 -21.13
C SER A 201 -0.65 16.16 -22.57
N ASP A 202 -1.44 17.22 -22.72
CA ASP A 202 -1.87 17.76 -24.02
C ASP A 202 -0.86 18.74 -24.63
N ASP A 203 0.05 19.29 -23.82
CA ASP A 203 1.09 20.23 -24.26
C ASP A 203 2.31 19.47 -24.80
N LYS A 204 2.66 19.70 -26.09
CA LYS A 204 3.84 19.12 -26.74
C LYS A 204 5.19 19.47 -26.07
N ASN A 205 5.21 20.55 -25.28
CA ASN A 205 6.39 20.95 -24.52
C ASN A 205 6.55 20.14 -23.20
N TYR A 206 5.65 19.23 -22.92
CA TYR A 206 5.76 18.37 -21.76
C TYR A 206 5.77 16.89 -22.15
N VAL A 207 6.36 16.08 -21.28
CA VAL A 207 6.21 14.62 -21.26
C VAL A 207 5.64 14.27 -19.90
N VAL A 208 4.48 13.62 -19.89
CA VAL A 208 3.87 13.09 -18.69
C VAL A 208 3.75 11.58 -18.84
N GLU A 209 4.48 10.85 -18.03
CA GLU A 209 4.47 9.39 -18.06
C GLU A 209 4.33 8.81 -16.63
N CYS A 210 3.71 7.67 -16.56
CA CYS A 210 3.57 6.91 -15.33
C CYS A 210 4.21 5.54 -15.45
N ILE A 211 4.52 4.97 -14.30
CA ILE A 211 5.27 3.73 -14.19
C ILE A 211 4.41 2.68 -13.52
N GLU A 212 4.13 1.61 -14.24
CA GLU A 212 3.53 0.40 -13.71
C GLU A 212 4.62 -0.61 -13.40
N VAL A 213 4.55 -1.21 -12.22
CA VAL A 213 5.52 -2.20 -11.77
C VAL A 213 4.81 -3.50 -11.45
N SER A 214 5.32 -4.61 -11.96
CA SER A 214 4.91 -5.96 -11.58
C SER A 214 6.12 -6.80 -11.22
N ASP A 215 5.88 -7.88 -10.49
CA ASP A 215 6.88 -8.86 -10.11
C ASP A 215 6.22 -10.25 -9.95
N LYS A 216 6.98 -11.27 -9.57
CA LYS A 216 6.46 -12.64 -9.41
C LYS A 216 5.31 -12.78 -8.41
N PHE A 217 5.09 -11.82 -7.52
CA PHE A 217 4.01 -11.82 -6.54
C PHE A 217 2.79 -10.99 -6.97
N GLY A 218 2.85 -10.38 -8.16
CA GLY A 218 1.71 -9.69 -8.75
C GLY A 218 1.99 -8.27 -9.21
N ASN A 219 0.93 -7.61 -9.66
CA ASN A 219 0.98 -6.24 -10.18
C ASN A 219 0.85 -5.23 -9.04
N ASN A 220 1.81 -4.32 -8.92
CA ASN A 220 1.78 -3.21 -7.96
C ASN A 220 0.98 -1.99 -8.48
N GLY A 221 0.50 -2.06 -9.72
CA GLY A 221 -0.21 -0.97 -10.39
C GLY A 221 0.70 0.21 -10.74
N ILE A 222 0.09 1.37 -10.93
CA ILE A 222 0.82 2.61 -11.18
C ILE A 222 1.43 3.10 -9.86
N THR A 223 2.74 3.04 -9.79
CA THR A 223 3.52 3.29 -8.57
C THR A 223 4.53 4.43 -8.71
N GLY A 224 4.69 4.98 -9.89
CA GLY A 224 5.56 6.12 -10.13
C GLY A 224 5.05 7.01 -11.25
N ALA A 225 5.61 8.20 -11.34
CA ALA A 225 5.36 9.13 -12.43
C ALA A 225 6.52 10.11 -12.58
N TYR A 226 6.70 10.63 -13.79
CA TYR A 226 7.51 11.80 -14.02
C TYR A 226 6.86 12.79 -14.99
N ILE A 227 7.16 14.04 -14.79
CA ILE A 227 6.76 15.16 -15.65
C ILE A 227 8.03 15.87 -16.08
N ILE A 228 8.23 15.97 -17.37
CA ILE A 228 9.40 16.62 -17.98
C ILE A 228 8.93 17.82 -18.77
N LYS A 229 9.52 18.98 -18.51
CA LYS A 229 9.37 20.17 -19.34
C LYS A 229 10.46 20.18 -20.39
N LYS A 230 10.07 20.15 -21.67
CA LYS A 230 10.98 20.20 -22.82
C LYS A 230 11.35 21.63 -23.16
N LYS A 231 12.63 21.85 -23.43
CA LYS A 231 13.17 23.01 -24.12
C LYS A 231 13.99 22.51 -25.30
N GLU A 232 14.38 23.40 -26.24
CA GLU A 232 15.05 23.03 -27.48
C GLU A 232 16.29 22.11 -27.27
N THR A 233 17.14 22.40 -26.30
CA THR A 233 18.39 21.65 -26.06
C THR A 233 18.49 21.04 -24.67
N GLU A 234 17.52 21.28 -23.78
CA GLU A 234 17.54 20.77 -22.43
C GLU A 234 16.14 20.32 -21.98
N TRP A 235 16.13 19.28 -21.15
CA TRP A 235 14.94 18.84 -20.44
C TRP A 235 15.05 19.17 -18.96
N ILE A 236 13.94 19.59 -18.37
CA ILE A 236 13.83 19.87 -16.94
C ILE A 236 12.89 18.83 -16.34
N ILE A 237 13.40 18.08 -15.37
CA ILE A 237 12.59 17.18 -14.55
C ILE A 237 11.78 18.06 -13.60
N ASP A 238 10.50 18.24 -13.92
CA ASP A 238 9.57 18.99 -13.06
C ASP A 238 9.11 18.14 -11.89
N THR A 239 8.78 16.88 -12.15
CA THR A 239 8.35 15.90 -11.14
C THR A 239 9.01 14.56 -11.44
N PHE A 240 9.51 13.90 -10.41
CA PHE A 240 10.00 12.53 -10.47
C PHE A 240 9.71 11.88 -9.12
N LEU A 241 8.79 10.94 -9.11
CA LEU A 241 8.27 10.36 -7.88
C LEU A 241 8.01 8.86 -7.97
N LEU A 242 8.16 8.19 -6.84
CA LEU A 242 7.85 6.78 -6.64
C LEU A 242 7.10 6.54 -5.35
N SER A 243 6.16 5.63 -5.38
CA SER A 243 5.49 5.11 -4.18
C SER A 243 6.51 4.39 -3.29
N CYS A 244 6.41 4.59 -1.98
CA CYS A 244 7.28 3.95 -0.99
C CYS A 244 7.32 2.41 -1.09
N ARG A 245 6.29 1.79 -1.68
CA ARG A 245 6.19 0.33 -1.84
C ARG A 245 7.25 -0.28 -2.75
N ILE A 246 7.87 0.51 -3.63
CA ILE A 246 8.82 0.03 -4.65
C ILE A 246 10.18 0.72 -4.61
N ILE A 247 10.40 1.65 -3.68
CA ILE A 247 11.69 2.32 -3.48
C ILE A 247 12.76 1.28 -3.13
N GLY A 248 13.97 1.47 -3.66
CA GLY A 248 15.12 0.60 -3.39
C GLY A 248 15.10 -0.74 -4.12
N ARG A 249 14.24 -0.87 -5.15
CA ARG A 249 14.15 -2.06 -6.00
C ARG A 249 14.73 -1.86 -7.40
N GLY A 250 15.45 -0.77 -7.62
CA GLY A 250 16.06 -0.42 -8.91
C GLY A 250 15.06 0.15 -9.94
N VAL A 251 13.82 0.42 -9.53
CA VAL A 251 12.80 1.03 -10.41
C VAL A 251 13.16 2.47 -10.70
N GLU A 252 13.70 3.20 -9.74
CA GLU A 252 14.24 4.55 -9.86
C GLU A 252 15.32 4.65 -10.94
N ASP A 253 16.24 3.69 -10.95
CA ASP A 253 17.33 3.62 -11.93
C ASP A 253 16.79 3.28 -13.33
N ALA A 254 15.83 2.37 -13.42
CA ALA A 254 15.17 2.03 -14.68
C ALA A 254 14.43 3.23 -15.29
N MET A 255 13.71 4.00 -14.45
CA MET A 255 13.02 5.24 -14.88
C MET A 255 14.02 6.27 -15.41
N LEU A 256 15.09 6.52 -14.66
CA LEU A 256 16.11 7.49 -15.04
C LEU A 256 16.85 7.06 -16.31
N SER A 257 17.22 5.79 -16.42
CA SER A 257 17.88 5.23 -17.59
C SER A 257 17.02 5.38 -18.85
N GLN A 258 15.74 5.06 -18.77
CA GLN A 258 14.80 5.24 -19.88
C GLN A 258 14.67 6.71 -20.30
N LEU A 259 14.63 7.62 -19.34
CA LEU A 259 14.57 9.06 -19.59
C LEU A 259 15.85 9.53 -20.31
N ILE A 260 17.02 9.08 -19.86
CA ILE A 260 18.32 9.40 -20.49
C ILE A 260 18.39 8.86 -21.92
N GLU A 261 18.00 7.60 -22.13
CA GLU A 261 17.99 6.98 -23.47
C GLU A 261 17.03 7.71 -24.43
N ARG A 262 15.88 8.15 -23.95
CA ARG A 262 14.95 8.95 -24.72
C ARG A 262 15.53 10.32 -25.08
N ALA A 263 16.14 11.01 -24.12
CA ALA A 263 16.79 12.28 -24.34
C ALA A 263 17.91 12.19 -25.38
N LYS A 264 18.73 11.14 -25.34
CA LYS A 264 19.76 10.87 -26.35
C LYS A 264 19.16 10.71 -27.74
N ARG A 265 18.06 9.94 -27.86
CA ARG A 265 17.36 9.76 -29.15
C ARG A 265 16.76 11.05 -29.71
N GLU A 266 16.31 11.95 -28.82
CA GLU A 266 15.79 13.26 -29.18
C GLU A 266 16.89 14.36 -29.30
N ASN A 267 18.20 13.97 -29.28
CA ASN A 267 19.36 14.86 -29.33
C ASN A 267 19.40 15.95 -28.27
N ILE A 268 18.86 15.66 -27.10
CA ILE A 268 18.87 16.56 -25.94
C ILE A 268 20.25 16.54 -25.29
N LYS A 269 20.86 17.71 -25.14
CA LYS A 269 22.21 17.86 -24.60
C LYS A 269 22.28 17.81 -23.10
N LYS A 270 21.17 18.15 -22.40
CA LYS A 270 21.17 18.30 -20.94
C LYS A 270 19.82 17.93 -20.35
N ILE A 271 19.87 17.16 -19.26
CA ILE A 271 18.73 16.93 -18.38
C ILE A 271 19.06 17.62 -17.06
N LYS A 272 18.14 18.45 -16.55
CA LYS A 272 18.24 19.11 -15.25
C LYS A 272 17.21 18.52 -14.30
N GLY A 273 17.63 18.10 -13.13
CA GLY A 273 16.78 17.77 -12.00
C GLY A 273 16.95 18.81 -10.89
N GLU A 274 15.86 19.11 -10.21
CA GLU A 274 15.85 19.91 -9.00
C GLU A 274 15.46 19.00 -7.84
N PHE A 275 16.17 19.13 -6.73
CA PHE A 275 15.80 18.46 -5.48
C PHE A 275 15.45 19.51 -4.43
N ILE A 276 14.23 19.44 -3.91
CA ILE A 276 13.76 20.32 -2.84
C ILE A 276 13.72 19.49 -1.56
N PRO A 277 14.65 19.70 -0.61
CA PRO A 277 14.65 18.96 0.63
C PRO A 277 13.41 19.27 1.46
N THR A 278 12.84 18.23 2.06
CA THR A 278 11.70 18.33 2.97
C THR A 278 12.14 17.97 4.38
N ALA A 279 11.45 18.52 5.38
CA ALA A 279 11.75 18.29 6.80
C ALA A 279 11.35 16.88 7.30
N LYS A 280 11.24 15.89 6.41
CA LYS A 280 10.88 14.50 6.74
C LYS A 280 12.02 13.56 6.41
#